data_72a4b2f4a5e11179b5ab3eb61ccc3775
#
_entry.id   72a4b2f4a5e11179b5ab3eb61ccc3775
#
_cell.length_a   1.000
_cell.length_b   1.000
_cell.length_c   1.000
_cell.angle_alpha   90.00
_cell.angle_beta   90.00
_cell.angle_gamma   90.00
#
_symmetry.space_group_name_H-M   'P 1'
#
loop_
_entity.id
_entity.type
_entity.pdbx_description
1 polymer ?
#
loop_
_entity_poly.entity_id
_entity_poly.type
_entity_poly.pdbx_seq_one_letter_code
_entity_poly.pdbx_strand_id
1 'polypeptide(L)'
;MQWVFDRTDASGLAEGQYLALSQSAAQDEIAAPVAALRERYLPELERLLPAAHGARVLDFFVTRERTATFAPTPGVGRLRPGAHTNASGLYLAGAWTATGWPATMEGAVRSGITAARAALTALDRPHGHLFEEAA
;
A
#
# COMPACT_ATOMS: atom_id res chain seq x y z
N MET A 1 -12.21 2.69 -10.95
CA MET A 1 -10.78 2.80 -10.52
C MET A 1 -10.60 3.86 -9.46
N GLN A 2 -9.57 3.75 -8.60
CA GLN A 2 -9.30 4.73 -7.54
C GLN A 2 -8.14 5.67 -7.90
N TRP A 3 -7.11 5.13 -8.52
CA TRP A 3 -5.91 5.88 -8.87
C TRP A 3 -5.45 5.57 -10.28
N VAL A 4 -4.93 6.58 -10.96
CA VAL A 4 -4.23 6.46 -12.23
C VAL A 4 -2.86 7.11 -12.07
N PHE A 5 -1.82 6.37 -12.38
CA PHE A 5 -0.44 6.83 -12.32
C PHE A 5 0.17 6.79 -13.72
N ASP A 6 0.76 7.88 -14.15
CA ASP A 6 1.66 7.85 -15.31
C ASP A 6 3.00 7.24 -14.86
N ARG A 7 3.37 6.14 -15.49
CA ARG A 7 4.61 5.40 -15.24
C ARG A 7 5.50 5.35 -16.47
N THR A 8 5.25 6.20 -17.43
CA THR A 8 5.96 6.21 -18.72
C THR A 8 7.47 6.31 -18.53
N ASP A 9 7.94 7.32 -17.81
CA ASP A 9 9.37 7.51 -17.56
C ASP A 9 10.00 6.31 -16.84
N ALA A 10 9.32 5.78 -15.83
CA ALA A 10 9.81 4.64 -15.06
C ALA A 10 9.78 3.32 -15.84
N SER A 11 8.96 3.23 -16.89
CA SER A 11 8.83 2.02 -17.71
C SER A 11 9.96 1.84 -18.73
N GLY A 12 10.66 2.94 -19.06
CA GLY A 12 11.67 2.94 -20.11
C GLY A 12 11.11 2.86 -21.53
N LEU A 13 9.79 3.10 -21.73
CA LEU A 13 9.21 3.16 -23.06
C LEU A 13 9.80 4.32 -23.86
N ALA A 14 10.22 4.05 -25.10
CA ALA A 14 10.71 5.07 -26.02
C ALA A 14 9.55 5.88 -26.66
N GLU A 15 8.40 5.25 -26.84
CA GLU A 15 7.21 5.85 -27.43
C GLU A 15 5.94 5.35 -26.74
N GLY A 16 4.90 6.18 -26.77
CA GLY A 16 3.62 5.88 -26.15
C GLY A 16 3.56 6.27 -24.66
N GLN A 17 2.54 5.77 -23.98
CA GLN A 17 2.29 6.09 -22.57
C GLN A 17 1.98 4.81 -21.79
N TYR A 18 2.54 4.69 -20.59
CA TYR A 18 2.27 3.59 -19.67
C TYR A 18 1.50 4.11 -18.45
N LEU A 19 0.23 3.74 -18.37
CA LEU A 19 -0.64 4.09 -17.27
C LEU A 19 -0.87 2.89 -16.35
N ALA A 20 -0.60 3.05 -15.08
CA ALA A 20 -0.93 2.07 -14.06
C ALA A 20 -2.22 2.49 -13.33
N LEU A 21 -3.24 1.64 -13.41
CA LEU A 21 -4.50 1.83 -12.71
C LEU A 21 -4.50 1.00 -11.44
N SER A 22 -4.89 1.59 -10.32
CA SER A 22 -4.95 0.89 -9.04
C SER A 22 -6.38 0.88 -8.50
N GLN A 23 -6.77 -0.29 -8.00
CA GLN A 23 -8.04 -0.52 -7.34
C GLN A 23 -7.80 -1.29 -6.06
N SER A 24 -8.09 -0.68 -4.91
CA SER A 24 -8.10 -1.34 -3.61
C SER A 24 -9.50 -1.88 -3.29
N ALA A 25 -9.60 -2.76 -2.29
CA ALA A 25 -10.85 -3.41 -1.90
C ALA A 25 -11.56 -4.08 -3.09
N ALA A 26 -10.79 -4.74 -3.95
CA ALA A 26 -11.22 -5.30 -5.22
C ALA A 26 -11.81 -6.72 -5.09
N GLN A 27 -12.49 -7.05 -3.98
CA GLN A 27 -13.01 -8.38 -3.72
C GLN A 27 -13.91 -8.89 -4.84
N ASP A 28 -14.75 -8.01 -5.40
CA ASP A 28 -15.70 -8.36 -6.47
C ASP A 28 -15.02 -8.51 -7.85
N GLU A 29 -13.80 -8.01 -8.00
CA GLU A 29 -13.09 -7.95 -9.28
C GLU A 29 -11.83 -8.80 -9.33
N ILE A 30 -11.30 -9.19 -8.17
CA ILE A 30 -10.01 -9.87 -8.06
C ILE A 30 -9.92 -11.17 -8.87
N ALA A 31 -11.05 -11.82 -9.10
CA ALA A 31 -11.15 -13.04 -9.89
C ALA A 31 -11.68 -12.82 -11.32
N ALA A 32 -12.06 -11.57 -11.68
CA ALA A 32 -12.64 -11.29 -12.98
C ALA A 32 -11.63 -11.56 -14.11
N PRO A 33 -12.07 -12.07 -15.27
CA PRO A 33 -11.21 -12.22 -16.44
C PRO A 33 -10.60 -10.90 -16.89
N VAL A 34 -9.37 -10.94 -17.43
CA VAL A 34 -8.68 -9.73 -17.93
C VAL A 34 -9.52 -9.00 -18.98
N ALA A 35 -10.19 -9.74 -19.87
CA ALA A 35 -11.06 -9.14 -20.87
C ALA A 35 -12.20 -8.30 -20.25
N ALA A 36 -12.87 -8.84 -19.24
CA ALA A 36 -13.95 -8.13 -18.55
C ALA A 36 -13.44 -6.85 -17.82
N LEU A 37 -12.26 -6.91 -17.21
CA LEU A 37 -11.64 -5.75 -16.61
C LEU A 37 -11.25 -4.70 -17.66
N ARG A 38 -10.75 -5.14 -18.82
CA ARG A 38 -10.44 -4.25 -19.95
C ARG A 38 -11.71 -3.54 -20.46
N GLU A 39 -12.78 -4.28 -20.70
CA GLU A 39 -14.07 -3.71 -21.15
C GLU A 39 -14.64 -2.71 -20.14
N ARG A 40 -14.44 -2.93 -18.86
CA ARG A 40 -14.89 -2.03 -17.80
C ARG A 40 -14.02 -0.77 -17.69
N TYR A 41 -12.70 -0.94 -17.63
CA TYR A 41 -11.81 0.14 -17.25
C TYR A 41 -11.39 1.08 -18.38
N LEU A 42 -11.35 0.64 -19.64
CA LEU A 42 -10.99 1.52 -20.73
C LEU A 42 -12.03 2.65 -20.94
N PRO A 43 -13.36 2.39 -21.01
CA PRO A 43 -14.33 3.46 -21.11
C PRO A 43 -14.33 4.40 -19.88
N GLU A 44 -14.05 3.85 -18.69
CA GLU A 44 -13.95 4.67 -17.49
C GLU A 44 -12.72 5.59 -17.55
N LEU A 45 -11.59 5.10 -18.06
CA LEU A 45 -10.39 5.90 -18.26
C LEU A 45 -10.64 7.05 -19.26
N GLU A 46 -11.27 6.77 -20.41
CA GLU A 46 -11.63 7.77 -21.41
C GLU A 46 -12.58 8.84 -20.83
N ARG A 47 -13.52 8.44 -20.00
CA ARG A 47 -14.43 9.35 -19.31
C ARG A 47 -13.72 10.29 -18.33
N LEU A 48 -12.70 9.78 -17.63
CA LEU A 48 -11.96 10.55 -16.62
C LEU A 48 -10.82 11.38 -17.24
N LEU A 49 -10.23 10.89 -18.30
CA LEU A 49 -9.12 11.54 -19.01
C LEU A 49 -9.52 11.74 -20.48
N PRO A 50 -10.11 12.88 -20.84
CA PRO A 50 -10.56 13.15 -22.21
C PRO A 50 -9.45 12.98 -23.27
N ALA A 51 -8.19 13.24 -22.90
CA ALA A 51 -7.05 13.02 -23.77
C ALA A 51 -6.81 11.53 -24.15
N ALA A 52 -7.38 10.59 -23.41
CA ALA A 52 -7.31 9.16 -23.72
C ALA A 52 -8.36 8.73 -24.75
N HIS A 53 -9.32 9.61 -25.09
CA HIS A 53 -10.38 9.28 -26.03
C HIS A 53 -9.81 8.94 -27.40
N GLY A 54 -10.15 7.74 -27.91
CA GLY A 54 -9.67 7.25 -29.19
C GLY A 54 -8.20 6.83 -29.20
N ALA A 55 -7.52 6.84 -28.06
CA ALA A 55 -6.14 6.35 -27.98
C ALA A 55 -6.07 4.85 -28.30
N ARG A 56 -5.06 4.45 -29.07
CA ARG A 56 -4.82 3.05 -29.37
C ARG A 56 -4.20 2.33 -28.17
N VAL A 57 -4.93 1.41 -27.56
CA VAL A 57 -4.40 0.54 -26.51
C VAL A 57 -3.51 -0.52 -27.13
N LEU A 58 -2.22 -0.46 -26.84
CA LEU A 58 -1.22 -1.38 -27.36
C LEU A 58 -1.18 -2.68 -26.57
N ASP A 59 -1.31 -2.58 -25.25
CA ASP A 59 -1.33 -3.73 -24.35
C ASP A 59 -2.22 -3.44 -23.13
N PHE A 60 -2.73 -4.50 -22.50
CA PHE A 60 -3.50 -4.43 -21.28
C PHE A 60 -3.29 -5.71 -20.47
N PHE A 61 -2.67 -5.58 -19.32
CA PHE A 61 -2.44 -6.68 -18.40
C PHE A 61 -2.90 -6.34 -16.98
N VAL A 62 -3.06 -7.32 -16.14
CA VAL A 62 -3.55 -7.16 -14.78
C VAL A 62 -2.67 -7.93 -13.81
N THR A 63 -2.12 -7.23 -12.83
CA THR A 63 -1.52 -7.83 -11.64
C THR A 63 -2.54 -7.91 -10.53
N ARG A 64 -2.49 -8.99 -9.73
CA ARG A 64 -3.45 -9.23 -8.66
C ARG A 64 -2.72 -9.52 -7.36
N GLU A 65 -2.82 -8.56 -6.44
CA GLU A 65 -2.29 -8.73 -5.09
C GLU A 65 -3.44 -9.11 -4.15
N ARG A 66 -3.57 -10.40 -3.85
CA ARG A 66 -4.67 -10.92 -3.05
C ARG A 66 -4.51 -10.67 -1.56
N THR A 67 -3.29 -10.46 -1.12
CA THR A 67 -2.90 -10.30 0.30
C THR A 67 -2.12 -9.01 0.54
N ALA A 68 -2.46 -7.94 -0.18
CA ALA A 68 -1.77 -6.65 -0.11
C ALA A 68 -1.78 -6.07 1.31
N THR A 69 -2.92 -6.16 2.02
CA THR A 69 -3.09 -5.67 3.39
C THR A 69 -4.27 -6.37 4.06
N PHE A 70 -4.36 -6.26 5.38
CA PHE A 70 -5.55 -6.73 6.09
C PHE A 70 -6.75 -5.81 5.81
N ALA A 71 -7.97 -6.36 5.93
CA ALA A 71 -9.19 -5.59 5.74
C ALA A 71 -9.43 -4.65 6.95
N PRO A 72 -9.51 -3.33 6.76
CA PRO A 72 -9.75 -2.36 7.83
C PRO A 72 -11.24 -2.31 8.21
N THR A 73 -11.79 -3.45 8.62
CA THR A 73 -13.20 -3.55 9.03
C THR A 73 -13.45 -2.85 10.37
N PRO A 74 -14.70 -2.45 10.67
CA PRO A 74 -15.03 -1.86 11.96
C PRO A 74 -14.61 -2.77 13.13
N GLY A 75 -13.88 -2.19 14.09
CA GLY A 75 -13.39 -2.91 15.27
C GLY A 75 -12.03 -3.59 15.11
N VAL A 76 -11.45 -3.68 13.90
CA VAL A 76 -10.14 -4.30 13.68
C VAL A 76 -9.02 -3.63 14.49
N GLY A 77 -9.15 -2.35 14.79
CA GLY A 77 -8.16 -1.61 15.59
C GLY A 77 -7.88 -2.26 16.95
N ARG A 78 -8.87 -2.90 17.56
CA ARG A 78 -8.73 -3.60 18.84
C ARG A 78 -7.95 -4.92 18.76
N LEU A 79 -7.79 -5.45 17.55
CA LEU A 79 -7.06 -6.69 17.28
C LEU A 79 -5.59 -6.43 16.92
N ARG A 80 -5.23 -5.16 16.69
CA ARG A 80 -3.86 -4.79 16.36
C ARG A 80 -2.99 -4.82 17.62
N PRO A 81 -1.93 -5.65 17.67
CA PRO A 81 -1.05 -5.72 18.83
C PRO A 81 -0.15 -4.48 18.94
N GLY A 82 0.29 -4.16 20.13
CA GLY A 82 1.39 -3.20 20.35
C GLY A 82 2.77 -3.77 19.99
N ALA A 83 3.81 -2.99 20.23
CA ALA A 83 5.19 -3.42 19.97
C ALA A 83 5.68 -4.50 20.95
N HIS A 84 5.20 -4.49 22.18
CA HIS A 84 5.62 -5.45 23.22
C HIS A 84 4.88 -6.78 23.10
N THR A 85 5.59 -7.87 23.36
CA THR A 85 5.05 -9.21 23.44
C THR A 85 5.20 -9.77 24.86
N ASN A 86 4.58 -10.93 25.12
CA ASN A 86 4.77 -11.65 26.37
C ASN A 86 6.12 -12.40 26.42
N ALA A 87 6.85 -12.49 25.32
CA ALA A 87 8.16 -13.09 25.26
C ALA A 87 9.25 -12.02 25.49
N SER A 88 10.15 -12.27 26.43
CA SER A 88 11.27 -11.36 26.71
C SER A 88 12.17 -11.21 25.47
N GLY A 89 12.53 -9.98 25.15
CA GLY A 89 13.40 -9.66 24.03
C GLY A 89 12.77 -9.74 22.64
N LEU A 90 11.46 -10.03 22.54
CA LEU A 90 10.72 -10.07 21.28
C LEU A 90 9.79 -8.85 21.14
N TYR A 91 9.99 -8.10 20.08
CA TYR A 91 9.20 -6.91 19.75
C TYR A 91 8.60 -7.03 18.36
N LEU A 92 7.40 -6.46 18.17
CA LEU A 92 6.67 -6.50 16.91
C LEU A 92 6.76 -5.15 16.20
N ALA A 93 6.98 -5.19 14.89
CA ALA A 93 6.89 -4.05 14.01
C ALA A 93 6.16 -4.44 12.72
N GLY A 94 5.47 -3.48 12.12
CA GLY A 94 4.75 -3.65 10.86
C GLY A 94 3.54 -2.74 10.78
N ALA A 95 3.07 -2.45 9.59
CA ALA A 95 1.90 -1.62 9.35
C ALA A 95 0.62 -2.13 10.07
N TRP A 96 0.59 -3.41 10.42
CA TRP A 96 -0.52 -4.08 11.09
C TRP A 96 -0.54 -3.90 12.62
N THR A 97 0.52 -3.34 13.23
CA THR A 97 0.58 -3.08 14.67
C THR A 97 -0.21 -1.82 15.05
N ALA A 98 -0.54 -1.69 16.34
CA ALA A 98 -1.31 -0.56 16.88
C ALA A 98 -0.43 0.69 17.04
N THR A 99 -0.32 1.47 15.99
CA THR A 99 0.48 2.72 15.95
C THR A 99 -0.37 3.98 16.10
N GLY A 100 -1.70 3.86 16.16
CA GLY A 100 -2.62 4.99 16.02
C GLY A 100 -2.82 5.45 14.58
N TRP A 101 -2.06 4.89 13.63
CA TRP A 101 -2.16 5.19 12.19
C TRP A 101 -2.79 4.05 11.40
N PRO A 102 -3.36 4.35 10.23
CA PRO A 102 -3.79 3.31 9.29
C PRO A 102 -2.61 2.41 8.88
N ALA A 103 -2.91 1.25 8.31
CA ALA A 103 -1.91 0.32 7.78
C ALA A 103 -1.31 0.85 6.47
N THR A 104 -0.41 1.79 6.60
CA THR A 104 0.29 2.52 5.53
C THR A 104 1.80 2.41 5.73
N MET A 105 2.58 2.92 4.78
CA MET A 105 4.03 3.04 4.92
C MET A 105 4.42 3.84 6.16
N GLU A 106 3.73 4.96 6.42
CA GLU A 106 3.94 5.76 7.63
C GLU A 106 3.66 4.94 8.90
N GLY A 107 2.56 4.21 8.94
CA GLY A 107 2.25 3.29 10.05
C GLY A 107 3.35 2.25 10.26
N ALA A 108 3.95 1.71 9.19
CA ALA A 108 5.05 0.76 9.26
C ALA A 108 6.32 1.39 9.84
N VAL A 109 6.69 2.61 9.38
CA VAL A 109 7.84 3.36 9.90
C VAL A 109 7.68 3.64 11.40
N ARG A 110 6.53 4.19 11.81
CA ARG A 110 6.22 4.46 13.23
C ARG A 110 6.31 3.22 14.09
N SER A 111 5.82 2.09 13.60
CA SER A 111 5.92 0.82 14.33
C SER A 111 7.36 0.35 14.50
N GLY A 112 8.18 0.50 13.45
CA GLY A 112 9.60 0.18 13.50
C GLY A 112 10.35 1.02 14.54
N ILE A 113 10.11 2.33 14.56
CA ILE A 113 10.67 3.25 15.55
C ILE A 113 10.25 2.84 16.97
N THR A 114 8.97 2.53 17.18
CA THR A 114 8.45 2.12 18.49
C THR A 114 9.10 0.82 18.98
N ALA A 115 9.18 -0.19 18.10
CA ALA A 115 9.80 -1.47 18.43
C ALA A 115 11.31 -1.34 18.70
N ALA A 116 12.01 -0.53 17.90
CA ALA A 116 13.45 -0.27 18.09
C ALA A 116 13.72 0.46 19.42
N ARG A 117 12.94 1.48 19.77
CA ARG A 117 13.04 2.17 21.05
C ARG A 117 12.83 1.19 22.22
N ALA A 118 11.82 0.34 22.13
CA ALA A 118 11.55 -0.67 23.16
C ALA A 118 12.72 -1.66 23.33
N ALA A 119 13.29 -2.12 22.23
CA ALA A 119 14.43 -3.05 22.24
C ALA A 119 15.69 -2.40 22.82
N LEU A 120 16.02 -1.16 22.42
CA LEU A 120 17.17 -0.41 22.93
C LEU A 120 17.02 -0.11 24.42
N THR A 121 15.83 0.27 24.86
CA THR A 121 15.55 0.48 26.31
C THR A 121 15.78 -0.79 27.10
N ALA A 122 15.32 -1.95 26.60
CA ALA A 122 15.52 -3.23 27.27
C ALA A 122 16.99 -3.69 27.33
N LEU A 123 17.82 -3.18 26.41
CA LEU A 123 19.27 -3.43 26.37
C LEU A 123 20.09 -2.37 27.13
N ASP A 124 19.42 -1.45 27.83
CA ASP A 124 20.05 -0.30 28.49
C ASP A 124 20.94 0.52 27.54
N ARG A 125 20.51 0.66 26.28
CA ARG A 125 21.21 1.42 25.24
C ARG A 125 20.53 2.77 25.02
N PRO A 126 21.28 3.87 24.99
CA PRO A 126 20.70 5.16 24.64
C PRO A 126 20.19 5.14 23.21
N HIS A 127 18.96 5.61 23.00
CA HIS A 127 18.35 5.72 21.67
C HIS A 127 18.17 7.17 21.19
N GLY A 128 18.71 8.14 21.92
CA GLY A 128 18.82 9.58 21.64
C GLY A 128 18.20 10.06 20.32
N HIS A 129 18.90 10.88 19.58
CA HIS A 129 18.44 11.53 18.35
C HIS A 129 18.23 10.63 17.14
N LEU A 130 18.41 9.30 17.25
CA LEU A 130 18.22 8.37 16.12
C LEU A 130 16.80 8.36 15.54
N PHE A 131 15.83 8.92 16.27
CA PHE A 131 14.41 8.90 15.90
C PHE A 131 13.70 10.20 16.33
N GLU A 132 14.31 11.36 16.15
CA GLU A 132 13.60 12.63 16.30
C GLU A 132 12.51 12.69 15.22
N GLU A 133 11.27 12.91 15.65
CA GLU A 133 10.16 13.12 14.73
C GLU A 133 10.47 14.39 13.92
N ALA A 134 10.48 14.26 12.60
CA ALA A 134 10.37 15.42 11.73
C ALA A 134 9.02 16.09 12.03
N ALA A 135 9.08 17.29 12.56
CA ALA A 135 7.93 18.11 12.93
C ALA A 135 7.09 18.48 11.69
#